data_207d94193b30a9d9ce9655cbea0d6850
#
_entry.id   207d94193b30a9d9ce9655cbea0d6850
#
_cell.length_a   1.000
_cell.length_b   1.000
_cell.length_c   1.000
_cell.angle_alpha   90.00
_cell.angle_beta   90.00
_cell.angle_gamma   90.00
#
_symmetry.space_group_name_H-M   'P 1'
#
loop_
_entity.id
_entity.type
_entity.pdbx_description
1 polymer ?
#
loop_
_entity_poly.entity_id
_entity_poly.type
_entity_poly.pdbx_seq_one_letter_code
_entity_poly.pdbx_strand_id
1 'polypeptide(L)'
;MRIALCSYSQKEKETALLMKLGKVDRFDNGVFCVYAMQREGPYDAVVIMEDGARGMNFCMSIRGYSRDVQLLWISDQAEFEPQSRRLQADTFLVKPVTEYQLRE
;
A
#
# COMPACT_ATOMS: atom_id res chain seq x y z
N MET A 1 4.26 -7.82 -12.77
CA MET A 1 4.24 -6.73 -11.80
C MET A 1 4.39 -7.28 -10.39
N ARG A 2 5.26 -6.67 -9.63
CA ARG A 2 5.46 -7.05 -8.23
C ARG A 2 4.77 -6.03 -7.33
N ILE A 3 3.90 -6.50 -6.44
CA ILE A 3 3.10 -5.66 -5.56
C ILE A 3 3.38 -6.05 -4.12
N ALA A 4 3.67 -5.06 -3.27
CA ALA A 4 3.74 -5.26 -1.83
C ALA A 4 2.43 -4.81 -1.21
N LEU A 5 1.83 -5.65 -0.40
CA LEU A 5 0.60 -5.33 0.32
C LEU A 5 0.90 -5.22 1.81
N CYS A 6 0.73 -4.03 2.35
CA CYS A 6 0.97 -3.76 3.76
C CYS A 6 -0.36 -3.71 4.51
N SER A 7 -0.61 -4.72 5.33
CA SER A 7 -1.86 -4.82 6.08
C SER A 7 -1.67 -5.73 7.29
N TYR A 8 -2.24 -5.33 8.43
CA TYR A 8 -2.24 -6.17 9.63
C TYR A 8 -3.26 -7.28 9.56
N SER A 9 -4.33 -7.07 8.80
CA SER A 9 -5.38 -8.07 8.66
C SER A 9 -5.49 -8.50 7.21
N GLN A 10 -6.07 -9.69 7.00
CA GLN A 10 -6.30 -10.15 5.64
C GLN A 10 -7.54 -9.45 5.08
N LYS A 11 -7.33 -8.70 4.01
CA LYS A 11 -8.40 -8.04 3.28
C LYS A 11 -8.63 -8.84 2.01
N GLU A 12 -9.31 -9.98 2.15
CA GLU A 12 -9.40 -10.97 1.09
C GLU A 12 -9.92 -10.43 -0.24
N LYS A 13 -10.95 -9.59 -0.18
CA LYS A 13 -11.56 -9.06 -1.39
C LYS A 13 -10.58 -8.20 -2.18
N GLU A 14 -9.94 -7.24 -1.52
CA GLU A 14 -9.00 -6.34 -2.17
C GLU A 14 -7.72 -7.06 -2.55
N THR A 15 -7.30 -8.01 -1.73
CA THR A 15 -6.13 -8.83 -2.05
C THR A 15 -6.37 -9.62 -3.33
N ALA A 16 -7.56 -10.20 -3.49
CA ALA A 16 -7.89 -10.94 -4.70
C ALA A 16 -7.82 -10.04 -5.94
N LEU A 17 -8.29 -8.79 -5.81
CA LEU A 17 -8.20 -7.84 -6.92
C LEU A 17 -6.74 -7.54 -7.28
N LEU A 18 -5.89 -7.35 -6.28
CA LEU A 18 -4.47 -7.09 -6.51
C LEU A 18 -3.78 -8.28 -7.18
N MET A 19 -4.14 -9.49 -6.79
CA MET A 19 -3.55 -10.71 -7.36
C MET A 19 -3.85 -10.87 -8.83
N LYS A 20 -4.92 -10.23 -9.33
CA LYS A 20 -5.21 -10.20 -10.76
C LYS A 20 -4.23 -9.31 -11.52
N LEU A 21 -3.61 -8.37 -10.84
CA LEU A 21 -2.71 -7.41 -11.47
C LEU A 21 -1.26 -7.87 -11.47
N GLY A 22 -0.89 -8.74 -10.55
CA GLY A 22 0.48 -9.22 -10.46
C GLY A 22 0.72 -10.10 -9.26
N LYS A 23 2.00 -10.33 -8.98
CA LYS A 23 2.40 -11.11 -7.82
C LYS A 23 2.36 -10.23 -6.58
N VAL A 24 1.67 -10.69 -5.54
CA VAL A 24 1.49 -9.94 -4.30
C VAL A 24 2.24 -10.60 -3.16
N ASP A 25 3.10 -9.82 -2.49
CA ASP A 25 3.74 -10.21 -1.24
C ASP A 25 3.12 -9.38 -0.12
N ARG A 26 2.67 -10.03 0.94
CA ARG A 26 2.01 -9.35 2.04
C ARG A 26 2.94 -9.15 3.23
N PHE A 27 2.87 -7.97 3.83
CA PHE A 27 3.64 -7.62 5.00
C PHE A 27 2.72 -7.03 6.07
N ASP A 28 2.91 -7.44 7.31
CA ASP A 28 2.19 -6.86 8.44
C ASP A 28 3.04 -5.83 9.19
N ASN A 29 4.21 -5.51 8.65
CA ASN A 29 5.15 -4.58 9.26
C ASN A 29 5.91 -3.83 8.16
N GLY A 30 5.94 -2.50 8.25
CA GLY A 30 6.62 -1.67 7.26
C GLY A 30 8.11 -1.93 7.16
N VAL A 31 8.74 -2.26 8.28
CA VAL A 31 10.17 -2.57 8.30
C VAL A 31 10.47 -3.81 7.47
N PHE A 32 9.63 -4.83 7.59
CA PHE A 32 9.81 -6.06 6.80
C PHE A 32 9.62 -5.80 5.31
N CYS A 33 8.69 -4.92 4.96
CA CYS A 33 8.50 -4.54 3.55
C CYS A 33 9.75 -3.85 3.01
N VAL A 34 10.28 -2.88 3.76
CA VAL A 34 11.51 -2.18 3.38
C VAL A 34 12.67 -3.15 3.25
N TYR A 35 12.77 -4.09 4.18
CA TYR A 35 13.81 -5.10 4.15
C TYR A 35 13.74 -5.94 2.88
N ALA A 36 12.54 -6.33 2.49
CA ALA A 36 12.34 -7.10 1.25
C ALA A 36 12.74 -6.27 0.03
N MET A 37 12.44 -4.98 0.02
CA MET A 37 12.84 -4.10 -1.07
C MET A 37 14.36 -3.99 -1.17
N GLN A 38 15.04 -3.96 -0.04
CA GLN A 38 16.50 -3.89 -0.02
C GLN A 38 17.15 -5.16 -0.54
N ARG A 39 16.57 -6.31 -0.22
CA ARG A 39 17.15 -7.61 -0.56
C ARG A 39 16.80 -8.07 -1.97
N GLU A 40 15.57 -7.84 -2.39
CA GLU A 40 15.02 -8.43 -3.62
C GLU A 40 14.76 -7.41 -4.71
N GLY A 41 15.04 -6.15 -4.43
CA GLY A 41 14.79 -5.08 -5.38
C GLY A 41 13.42 -4.43 -5.21
N PRO A 42 13.17 -3.34 -5.93
CA PRO A 42 11.95 -2.56 -5.72
C PRO A 42 10.70 -3.30 -6.17
N TYR A 43 9.58 -2.95 -5.55
CA TYR A 43 8.26 -3.34 -6.03
C TYR A 43 7.78 -2.33 -7.05
N ASP A 44 6.91 -2.77 -7.94
CA ASP A 44 6.27 -1.86 -8.90
C ASP A 44 5.26 -0.96 -8.19
N ALA A 45 4.62 -1.49 -7.15
CA ALA A 45 3.69 -0.72 -6.35
C ALA A 45 3.66 -1.25 -4.93
N VAL A 46 3.44 -0.35 -3.98
CA VAL A 46 3.19 -0.70 -2.57
C VAL A 46 1.79 -0.23 -2.24
N VAL A 47 0.95 -1.16 -1.80
CA VAL A 47 -0.44 -0.89 -1.45
C VAL A 47 -0.57 -1.01 0.06
N ILE A 48 -1.09 0.04 0.68
CA ILE A 48 -1.31 0.06 2.12
C ILE A 48 -2.81 -0.02 2.37
N MET A 49 -3.24 -1.08 3.05
CA MET A 49 -4.65 -1.28 3.42
C MET A 49 -4.77 -1.31 4.94
N GLU A 50 -4.57 -0.14 5.54
CA GLU A 50 -4.75 0.06 6.97
C GLU A 50 -5.27 1.46 7.22
N ASP A 51 -5.96 1.64 8.33
CA ASP A 51 -6.55 2.92 8.69
C ASP A 51 -5.73 3.64 9.76
N GLY A 52 -5.90 4.96 9.82
CA GLY A 52 -5.37 5.77 10.90
C GLY A 52 -3.87 5.70 11.04
N ALA A 53 -3.43 5.62 12.29
CA ALA A 53 -2.02 5.62 12.63
C ALA A 53 -1.26 4.46 11.99
N ARG A 54 -1.88 3.30 11.86
CA ARG A 54 -1.25 2.14 11.24
C ARG A 54 -0.96 2.39 9.77
N GLY A 55 -1.94 2.97 9.05
CA GLY A 55 -1.74 3.32 7.65
C GLY A 55 -0.67 4.37 7.50
N MET A 56 -0.67 5.38 8.36
CA MET A 56 0.35 6.43 8.33
C MET A 56 1.74 5.88 8.59
N ASN A 57 1.87 4.96 9.56
CA ASN A 57 3.16 4.35 9.88
C ASN A 57 3.73 3.57 8.70
N PHE A 58 2.89 2.82 7.99
CA PHE A 58 3.32 2.13 6.78
C PHE A 58 3.83 3.12 5.74
N CYS A 59 3.07 4.20 5.49
CA CYS A 59 3.48 5.22 4.53
C CYS A 59 4.83 5.83 4.91
N MET A 60 5.01 6.15 6.18
CA MET A 60 6.25 6.74 6.66
C MET A 60 7.44 5.79 6.47
N SER A 61 7.25 4.51 6.77
CA SER A 61 8.31 3.52 6.58
C SER A 61 8.72 3.41 5.12
N ILE A 62 7.75 3.32 4.23
CA ILE A 62 8.02 3.17 2.81
C ILE A 62 8.67 4.43 2.23
N ARG A 63 8.12 5.60 2.54
CA ARG A 63 8.68 6.86 2.03
C ARG A 63 10.03 7.20 2.66
N GLY A 64 10.29 6.73 3.86
CA GLY A 64 11.60 6.87 4.46
C GLY A 64 12.69 6.12 3.70
N TYR A 65 12.32 5.04 3.02
CA TYR A 65 13.25 4.25 2.23
C TYR A 65 13.23 4.64 0.75
N SER A 66 12.05 4.81 0.16
CA SER A 66 11.92 5.07 -1.27
C SER A 66 10.90 6.18 -1.54
N ARG A 67 11.35 7.22 -2.25
CA ARG A 67 10.47 8.30 -2.67
C ARG A 67 9.84 8.05 -4.03
N ASP A 68 10.38 7.07 -4.76
CA ASP A 68 10.00 6.84 -6.16
C ASP A 68 9.00 5.71 -6.34
N VAL A 69 8.89 4.81 -5.37
CA VAL A 69 7.97 3.68 -5.50
C VAL A 69 6.53 4.20 -5.53
N GLN A 70 5.71 3.59 -6.38
CA GLN A 70 4.29 3.93 -6.44
C GLN A 70 3.62 3.49 -5.14
N LEU A 71 3.00 4.43 -4.44
CA LEU A 71 2.39 4.19 -3.13
C LEU A 71 0.89 4.47 -3.20
N LEU A 72 0.10 3.45 -2.92
CA LEU A 72 -1.35 3.53 -2.89
C LEU A 72 -1.85 3.24 -1.48
N TRP A 73 -2.63 4.15 -0.93
CA TRP A 73 -3.24 3.98 0.39
C TRP A 73 -4.74 3.75 0.22
N ILE A 74 -5.22 2.60 0.70
CA ILE A 74 -6.64 2.23 0.68
C ILE A 74 -7.14 2.22 2.12
N SER A 75 -8.19 3.00 2.41
CA SER A 75 -8.73 3.15 3.75
C SER A 75 -10.25 3.00 3.73
N ASP A 76 -10.82 2.67 4.89
CA ASP A 76 -12.27 2.72 5.08
C ASP A 76 -12.76 4.16 5.32
N GLN A 77 -11.85 5.09 5.62
CA GLN A 77 -12.19 6.42 6.12
C GLN A 77 -11.61 7.50 5.22
N ALA A 78 -12.49 8.23 4.54
CA ALA A 78 -12.11 9.31 3.63
C ALA A 78 -11.37 10.45 4.34
N GLU A 79 -11.56 10.59 5.64
CA GLU A 79 -10.96 11.67 6.43
C GLU A 79 -9.44 11.62 6.49
N PHE A 80 -8.83 10.51 6.10
CA PHE A 80 -7.37 10.40 6.07
C PHE A 80 -6.74 10.89 4.77
N GLU A 81 -7.53 11.38 3.83
CA GLU A 81 -6.98 11.88 2.57
C GLU A 81 -5.93 12.98 2.76
N PRO A 82 -6.15 14.00 3.63
CA PRO A 82 -5.11 15.02 3.83
C PRO A 82 -3.80 14.43 4.32
N GLN A 83 -3.85 13.44 5.21
CA GLN A 83 -2.65 12.77 5.69
C GLN A 83 -1.95 12.00 4.59
N SER A 84 -2.70 11.42 3.65
CA SER A 84 -2.10 10.69 2.53
C SER A 84 -1.26 11.63 1.67
N ARG A 85 -1.71 12.86 1.49
CA ARG A 85 -0.95 13.85 0.73
C ARG A 85 0.33 14.27 1.46
N ARG A 86 0.25 14.46 2.76
CA ARG A 86 1.43 14.80 3.57
C ARG A 86 2.48 13.70 3.53
N LEU A 87 2.02 12.46 3.52
CA LEU A 87 2.91 11.30 3.52
C LEU A 87 3.29 10.87 2.11
N GLN A 88 2.92 11.67 1.11
CA GLN A 88 3.32 11.49 -0.28
C GLN A 88 2.85 10.18 -0.89
N ALA A 89 1.64 9.75 -0.51
CA ALA A 89 0.98 8.66 -1.22
C ALA A 89 0.57 9.19 -2.60
N ASP A 90 0.83 8.41 -3.63
CA ASP A 90 0.47 8.80 -5.00
C ASP A 90 -1.03 8.79 -5.20
N THR A 91 -1.71 7.85 -4.55
CA THR A 91 -3.15 7.70 -4.68
C THR A 91 -3.75 7.30 -3.33
N PHE A 92 -4.92 7.84 -3.04
CA PHE A 92 -5.70 7.48 -1.86
C PHE A 92 -7.09 7.04 -2.31
N LEU A 93 -7.50 5.84 -1.93
CA LEU A 93 -8.81 5.31 -2.29
C LEU A 93 -9.58 4.91 -1.02
N VAL A 94 -10.91 5.09 -1.08
CA VAL A 94 -11.80 4.68 0.00
C VAL A 94 -12.53 3.41 -0.42
N LYS A 95 -12.60 2.43 0.47
CA LYS A 95 -13.29 1.18 0.18
C LYS A 95 -14.80 1.40 0.00
N PRO A 96 -15.47 0.60 -0.81
CA PRO A 96 -14.92 -0.53 -1.56
C PRO A 96 -14.16 -0.06 -2.80
N VAL A 97 -13.14 -0.82 -3.16
CA VAL A 97 -12.28 -0.50 -4.30
C VAL A 97 -12.59 -1.44 -5.45
N THR A 98 -12.62 -0.90 -6.66
CA THR A 98 -12.86 -1.70 -7.87
C THR A 98 -11.56 -2.01 -8.59
N GLU A 99 -11.59 -3.04 -9.42
CA GLU A 99 -10.45 -3.39 -10.25
C GLU A 99 -10.07 -2.22 -11.18
N TYR A 100 -11.06 -1.50 -11.67
CA TYR A 100 -10.84 -0.33 -12.52
C TYR A 100 -9.99 0.74 -11.81
N GLN A 101 -10.33 1.03 -10.56
CA GLN A 101 -9.58 2.00 -9.77
C GLN A 101 -8.14 1.56 -9.55
N LEU A 102 -7.93 0.27 -9.33
CA LEU A 102 -6.58 -0.26 -9.09
C LEU A 102 -5.71 -0.24 -10.34
N ARG A 103 -6.31 -0.30 -11.52
CA ARG A 103 -5.56 -0.27 -12.78
C ARG A 103 -5.10 1.13 -13.18
N GLU A 104 -5.73 2.13 -12.59
CA GLU A 104 -5.31 3.50 -12.80
C GLU A 104 -3.99 3.78 -12.09
#